data_4ff7851344938d5ad2f7dcfca30b4830
#
_entry.id   4ff7851344938d5ad2f7dcfca30b4830
#
_cell.length_a   1.000
_cell.length_b   1.000
_cell.length_c   1.000
_cell.angle_alpha   90.00
_cell.angle_beta   90.00
_cell.angle_gamma   90.00
#
_symmetry.space_group_name_H-M   'P 1'
#
loop_
_entity.id
_entity.type
_entity.pdbx_description
1 polymer ?
#
loop_
_entity_poly.entity_id
_entity_poly.type
_entity_poly.pdbx_seq_one_letter_code
_entity_poly.pdbx_strand_id
1 'polypeptide(L)'
;MIYLDMDGVVADFDGYFERLFGVFPRTMSSTQRWEKVNNMPNYWADLPKTKKADILVNYLKQYGFTILTGVPHLGSEKAEIEKKVWLKKHYGIEKDIICCFGQDKAKYCQPNDILIDDWPKNIEQWKQAGGIGILHTSVEDTLEQLKKLGYI
;
A
#
# COMPACT_ATOMS: atom_id res chain seq x y z
N MET A 1 -0.18 -10.64 -13.29
CA MET A 1 0.70 -10.12 -12.24
C MET A 1 -0.12 -9.62 -11.05
N ILE A 2 0.42 -9.76 -9.84
CA ILE A 2 -0.21 -9.25 -8.62
C ILE A 2 0.54 -8.00 -8.16
N TYR A 3 -0.19 -6.92 -7.94
CA TYR A 3 0.30 -5.68 -7.34
C TYR A 3 -0.28 -5.52 -5.94
N LEU A 4 0.57 -5.17 -4.99
CA LEU A 4 0.23 -5.02 -3.58
C LEU A 4 0.51 -3.59 -3.11
N ASP A 5 -0.51 -2.91 -2.60
CA ASP A 5 -0.35 -1.62 -1.94
C ASP A 5 0.30 -1.78 -0.56
N MET A 6 0.84 -0.70 -0.02
CA MET A 6 1.45 -0.69 1.32
C MET A 6 0.52 -0.13 2.39
N ASP A 7 0.20 1.16 2.30
CA ASP A 7 -0.53 1.87 3.36
C ASP A 7 -1.96 1.35 3.48
N GLY A 8 -2.36 0.93 4.68
CA GLY A 8 -3.66 0.35 4.92
C GLY A 8 -3.78 -1.13 4.54
N VAL A 9 -2.76 -1.70 3.91
CA VAL A 9 -2.72 -3.13 3.54
C VAL A 9 -1.69 -3.89 4.36
N VAL A 10 -0.45 -3.44 4.37
CA VAL A 10 0.63 -4.06 5.16
C VAL A 10 1.25 -3.11 6.18
N ALA A 11 1.21 -1.80 5.94
CA ALA A 11 1.71 -0.76 6.83
C ALA A 11 0.55 0.08 7.38
N ASP A 12 0.55 0.34 8.68
CA ASP A 12 -0.52 1.04 9.37
C ASP A 12 -0.27 2.55 9.42
N PHE A 13 -0.50 3.23 8.31
CA PHE A 13 -0.37 4.68 8.21
C PHE A 13 -1.35 5.42 9.12
N ASP A 14 -2.62 5.09 9.02
CA ASP A 14 -3.69 5.84 9.72
C ASP A 14 -3.59 5.70 11.24
N GLY A 15 -3.39 4.49 11.73
CA GLY A 15 -3.29 4.25 13.17
C GLY A 15 -2.03 4.87 13.78
N TYR A 16 -0.92 4.82 13.07
CA TYR A 16 0.33 5.44 13.52
C TYR A 16 0.22 6.97 13.54
N PHE A 17 -0.39 7.56 12.51
CA PHE A 17 -0.64 8.99 12.43
C PHE A 17 -1.49 9.47 13.62
N GLU A 18 -2.58 8.76 13.91
CA GLU A 18 -3.47 9.11 15.02
C GLU A 18 -2.75 9.02 16.37
N ARG A 19 -1.91 8.01 16.57
CA ARG A 19 -1.12 7.88 17.81
C ARG A 19 -0.10 8.99 17.99
N LEU A 20 0.55 9.43 16.90
CA LEU A 20 1.56 10.48 16.97
C LEU A 20 0.96 11.87 17.10
N PHE A 21 -0.13 12.15 16.40
CA PHE A 21 -0.64 13.51 16.23
C PHE A 21 -2.00 13.75 16.93
N GLY A 22 -2.63 12.70 17.45
CA GLY A 22 -3.90 12.80 18.19
C GLY A 22 -5.13 13.07 17.32
N VAL A 23 -4.99 13.07 16.00
CA VAL A 23 -6.09 13.30 15.05
C VAL A 23 -6.01 12.28 13.92
N PHE A 24 -7.16 11.96 13.33
CA PHE A 24 -7.22 11.07 12.18
C PHE A 24 -6.75 11.80 10.92
N PRO A 25 -5.88 11.22 10.07
CA PRO A 25 -5.25 11.97 8.98
C PRO A 25 -6.22 12.55 7.97
N ARG A 26 -7.35 11.90 7.73
CA ARG A 26 -8.33 12.35 6.74
C ARG A 26 -9.25 13.46 7.23
N THR A 27 -9.16 13.86 8.51
CA THR A 27 -9.92 14.98 9.07
C THR A 27 -9.25 16.32 8.87
N MET A 28 -8.03 16.33 8.33
CA MET A 28 -7.29 17.57 8.05
C MET A 28 -7.00 17.70 6.56
N SER A 29 -6.60 18.92 6.12
CA SER A 29 -6.23 19.14 4.73
C SER A 29 -5.00 18.31 4.33
N SER A 30 -4.86 18.01 3.04
CA SER A 30 -3.68 17.31 2.55
C SER A 30 -2.39 18.06 2.86
N THR A 31 -2.38 19.38 2.74
CA THR A 31 -1.22 20.21 3.06
C THR A 31 -0.79 20.03 4.50
N GLN A 32 -1.73 20.15 5.46
CA GLN A 32 -1.44 19.96 6.88
C GLN A 32 -0.97 18.55 7.20
N ARG A 33 -1.59 17.55 6.60
CA ARG A 33 -1.24 16.13 6.77
C ARG A 33 0.21 15.87 6.34
N TRP A 34 0.55 16.28 5.13
CA TRP A 34 1.89 16.00 4.60
C TRP A 34 2.98 16.84 5.24
N GLU A 35 2.67 18.05 5.72
CA GLU A 35 3.61 18.81 6.54
C GLU A 35 3.97 18.07 7.83
N LYS A 36 2.97 17.51 8.53
CA LYS A 36 3.21 16.74 9.74
C LYS A 36 4.08 15.51 9.47
N VAL A 37 3.75 14.75 8.43
CA VAL A 37 4.50 13.56 8.04
C VAL A 37 5.94 13.92 7.66
N ASN A 38 6.13 14.95 6.85
CA ASN A 38 7.45 15.35 6.36
C ASN A 38 8.34 15.94 7.45
N ASN A 39 7.76 16.54 8.48
CA ASN A 39 8.51 17.06 9.63
C ASN A 39 8.86 15.98 10.65
N MET A 40 8.31 14.77 10.51
CA MET A 40 8.60 13.65 11.39
C MET A 40 9.71 12.79 10.80
N PRO A 41 10.90 12.75 11.43
CA PRO A 41 11.98 11.87 10.93
C PRO A 41 11.54 10.42 10.90
N ASN A 42 11.85 9.72 9.81
CA ASN A 42 11.58 8.30 9.63
C ASN A 42 10.11 7.89 9.75
N TYR A 43 9.18 8.81 9.50
CA TYR A 43 7.75 8.50 9.62
C TYR A 43 7.37 7.22 8.87
N TRP A 44 7.71 7.14 7.60
CA TRP A 44 7.38 5.99 6.77
C TRP A 44 8.17 4.74 7.15
N ALA A 45 9.45 4.91 7.51
CA ALA A 45 10.31 3.80 7.90
C ALA A 45 9.89 3.16 9.24
N ASP A 46 9.25 3.93 10.10
CA ASP A 46 8.85 3.50 11.44
C ASP A 46 7.39 3.02 11.54
N LEU A 47 6.66 2.98 10.42
CA LEU A 47 5.27 2.51 10.42
C LEU A 47 5.17 1.10 11.02
N PRO A 48 4.18 0.84 11.88
CA PRO A 48 3.90 -0.52 12.31
C PRO A 48 3.25 -1.31 11.18
N LYS A 49 3.30 -2.62 11.27
CA LYS A 49 2.56 -3.50 10.36
C LYS A 49 1.07 -3.46 10.69
N THR A 50 0.25 -3.64 9.66
CA THR A 50 -1.17 -3.90 9.88
C THR A 50 -1.37 -5.30 10.45
N LYS A 51 -2.57 -5.55 11.00
CA LYS A 51 -2.91 -6.83 11.57
C LYS A 51 -2.83 -7.95 10.52
N LYS A 52 -2.10 -9.01 10.83
CA LYS A 52 -1.92 -10.18 9.97
C LYS A 52 -1.21 -9.93 8.64
N ALA A 53 -0.52 -8.79 8.50
CA ALA A 53 0.22 -8.46 7.28
C ALA A 53 1.20 -9.57 6.88
N ASP A 54 1.87 -10.19 7.85
CA ASP A 54 2.84 -11.25 7.58
C ASP A 54 2.20 -12.46 6.88
N ILE A 55 0.96 -12.80 7.24
CA ILE A 55 0.23 -13.90 6.62
C ILE A 55 0.00 -13.60 5.13
N LEU A 56 -0.45 -12.39 4.83
CA LEU A 56 -0.70 -11.97 3.44
C LEU A 56 0.59 -11.97 2.62
N VAL A 57 1.65 -11.34 3.14
CA VAL A 57 2.92 -11.25 2.41
C VAL A 57 3.52 -12.63 2.18
N ASN A 58 3.52 -13.50 3.18
CA ASN A 58 4.04 -14.86 3.03
C ASN A 58 3.25 -15.69 2.02
N TYR A 59 1.92 -15.51 1.99
CA TYR A 59 1.08 -16.15 1.00
C TYR A 59 1.43 -15.68 -0.42
N LEU A 60 1.56 -14.37 -0.61
CA LEU A 60 1.86 -13.80 -1.92
C LEU A 60 3.28 -14.12 -2.42
N LYS A 61 4.24 -14.32 -1.51
CA LYS A 61 5.60 -14.72 -1.90
C LYS A 61 5.64 -16.04 -2.67
N GLN A 62 4.67 -16.91 -2.48
CA GLN A 62 4.59 -18.17 -3.23
C GLN A 62 4.31 -17.97 -4.72
N TYR A 63 3.65 -16.87 -5.06
CA TYR A 63 3.21 -16.57 -6.43
C TYR A 63 4.00 -15.45 -7.11
N GLY A 64 4.72 -14.67 -6.31
CA GLY A 64 5.36 -13.45 -6.78
C GLY A 64 4.40 -12.28 -6.85
N PHE A 65 4.89 -11.10 -6.52
CA PHE A 65 4.10 -9.86 -6.56
C PHE A 65 5.03 -8.66 -6.66
N THR A 66 4.47 -7.55 -7.07
CA THR A 66 5.14 -6.24 -7.14
C THR A 66 4.45 -5.29 -6.17
N ILE A 67 5.22 -4.58 -5.37
CA ILE A 67 4.70 -3.48 -4.56
C ILE A 67 4.36 -2.31 -5.48
N LEU A 68 3.15 -1.79 -5.34
CA LEU A 68 2.69 -0.59 -6.04
C LEU A 68 2.10 0.37 -5.01
N THR A 69 2.90 1.33 -4.59
CA THR A 69 2.57 2.22 -3.48
C THR A 69 2.53 3.68 -3.91
N GLY A 70 1.55 4.41 -3.40
CA GLY A 70 1.43 5.84 -3.64
C GLY A 70 2.36 6.64 -2.73
N VAL A 71 2.92 7.73 -3.28
CA VAL A 71 3.67 8.72 -2.52
C VAL A 71 3.00 10.08 -2.65
N PRO A 72 3.06 10.95 -1.62
CA PRO A 72 2.50 12.29 -1.73
C PRO A 72 3.34 13.16 -2.65
N HIS A 73 2.73 14.19 -3.25
CA HIS A 73 3.47 15.16 -4.06
C HIS A 73 4.48 15.93 -3.19
N LEU A 74 4.07 16.34 -2.00
CA LEU A 74 4.95 16.97 -1.02
C LEU A 74 5.73 15.88 -0.27
N GLY A 75 7.05 15.84 -0.46
CA GLY A 75 7.91 14.87 0.22
C GLY A 75 7.92 13.48 -0.44
N SER A 76 7.65 13.40 -1.73
CA SER A 76 7.64 12.13 -2.48
C SER A 76 8.97 11.38 -2.38
N GLU A 77 10.09 12.08 -2.49
CA GLU A 77 11.41 11.47 -2.42
C GLU A 77 11.68 10.83 -1.04
N LYS A 78 11.36 11.55 0.03
CA LYS A 78 11.48 11.05 1.40
C LYS A 78 10.61 9.82 1.61
N ALA A 79 9.36 9.87 1.16
CA ALA A 79 8.42 8.75 1.27
C ALA A 79 8.95 7.53 0.53
N GLU A 80 9.45 7.69 -0.68
CA GLU A 80 10.00 6.59 -1.48
C GLU A 80 11.18 5.92 -0.78
N ILE A 81 12.14 6.71 -0.30
CA ILE A 81 13.32 6.20 0.40
C ILE A 81 12.91 5.41 1.65
N GLU A 82 12.05 6.00 2.47
CA GLU A 82 11.65 5.39 3.74
C GLU A 82 10.76 4.16 3.55
N LYS A 83 9.90 4.14 2.55
CA LYS A 83 9.10 2.96 2.21
C LYS A 83 9.98 1.78 1.77
N LYS A 84 11.01 2.05 0.99
CA LYS A 84 11.98 1.02 0.60
C LYS A 84 12.76 0.48 1.80
N VAL A 85 13.15 1.35 2.74
CA VAL A 85 13.76 0.93 4.00
C VAL A 85 12.82 0.01 4.79
N TRP A 86 11.55 0.37 4.88
CA TRP A 86 10.52 -0.41 5.57
C TRP A 86 10.36 -1.80 4.97
N LEU A 87 10.26 -1.87 3.64
CA LEU A 87 10.07 -3.14 2.91
C LEU A 87 11.26 -4.07 3.08
N LYS A 88 12.47 -3.54 3.03
CA LYS A 88 13.69 -4.31 3.27
C LYS A 88 13.76 -4.84 4.71
N LYS A 89 13.49 -3.96 5.67
CA LYS A 89 13.56 -4.29 7.10
C LYS A 89 12.56 -5.38 7.49
N HIS A 90 11.30 -5.25 7.05
CA HIS A 90 10.24 -6.13 7.50
C HIS A 90 10.09 -7.40 6.68
N TYR A 91 10.38 -7.34 5.38
CA TYR A 91 10.10 -8.45 4.46
C TYR A 91 11.24 -8.83 3.54
N GLY A 92 12.39 -8.17 3.63
CA GLY A 92 13.53 -8.45 2.76
C GLY A 92 13.26 -8.09 1.30
N ILE A 93 12.31 -7.22 1.02
CA ILE A 93 11.95 -6.81 -0.34
C ILE A 93 12.84 -5.67 -0.77
N GLU A 94 13.66 -5.88 -1.81
CA GLU A 94 14.59 -4.88 -2.34
C GLU A 94 14.36 -4.56 -3.82
N LYS A 95 13.52 -5.35 -4.52
CA LYS A 95 13.19 -5.17 -5.93
C LYS A 95 11.68 -5.36 -6.14
N ASP A 96 11.22 -5.08 -7.35
CA ASP A 96 9.78 -5.12 -7.69
C ASP A 96 8.98 -4.17 -6.80
N ILE A 97 9.47 -2.94 -6.68
CA ILE A 97 8.84 -1.85 -5.93
C ILE A 97 8.62 -0.70 -6.89
N ILE A 98 7.36 -0.28 -7.02
CA ILE A 98 6.96 0.90 -7.80
C ILE A 98 6.36 1.92 -6.85
N CYS A 99 7.00 3.09 -6.77
CA CYS A 99 6.46 4.26 -6.07
C CYS A 99 5.96 5.25 -7.12
N CYS A 100 4.71 5.65 -7.01
CA CYS A 100 4.09 6.59 -7.94
C CYS A 100 3.11 7.47 -7.20
N PHE A 101 2.57 8.50 -7.85
CA PHE A 101 1.44 9.23 -7.29
C PHE A 101 0.21 8.32 -7.31
N GLY A 102 -0.64 8.41 -6.28
CA GLY A 102 -1.77 7.50 -6.14
C GLY A 102 -2.69 7.47 -7.37
N GLN A 103 -2.94 8.63 -7.99
CA GLN A 103 -3.75 8.73 -9.19
C GLN A 103 -3.14 8.05 -10.42
N ASP A 104 -1.87 7.69 -10.37
CA ASP A 104 -1.15 7.10 -11.50
C ASP A 104 -1.06 5.57 -11.43
N LYS A 105 -1.58 4.95 -10.37
CA LYS A 105 -1.50 3.48 -10.23
C LYS A 105 -2.09 2.73 -11.42
N ALA A 106 -3.23 3.16 -11.93
CA ALA A 106 -3.90 2.47 -13.04
C ALA A 106 -3.10 2.46 -14.35
N LYS A 107 -2.09 3.34 -14.49
CA LYS A 107 -1.20 3.35 -15.65
C LYS A 107 -0.31 2.09 -15.75
N TYR A 108 -0.13 1.39 -14.65
CA TYR A 108 0.67 0.16 -14.60
C TYR A 108 -0.16 -1.09 -14.90
N CYS A 109 -1.49 -0.95 -15.03
CA CYS A 109 -2.39 -2.08 -15.22
C CYS A 109 -2.28 -2.66 -16.62
N GLN A 110 -1.98 -3.93 -16.72
CA GLN A 110 -2.16 -4.73 -17.93
C GLN A 110 -3.44 -5.59 -17.77
N PRO A 111 -4.04 -6.07 -18.87
CA PRO A 111 -5.26 -6.87 -18.77
C PRO A 111 -5.15 -8.02 -17.77
N ASN A 112 -6.13 -8.13 -16.88
CA ASN A 112 -6.21 -9.16 -15.85
C ASN A 112 -5.16 -9.08 -14.73
N ASP A 113 -4.34 -8.05 -14.69
CA ASP A 113 -3.47 -7.81 -13.54
C ASP A 113 -4.31 -7.53 -12.28
N ILE A 114 -3.87 -8.05 -11.15
CA ILE A 114 -4.56 -7.92 -9.87
C ILE A 114 -3.95 -6.78 -9.06
N LEU A 115 -4.79 -5.89 -8.53
CA LEU A 115 -4.38 -4.90 -7.53
C LEU A 115 -5.08 -5.19 -6.20
N ILE A 116 -4.29 -5.33 -5.14
CA ILE A 116 -4.78 -5.41 -3.77
C ILE A 116 -4.51 -4.06 -3.11
N ASP A 117 -5.58 -3.32 -2.80
CA ASP A 117 -5.50 -1.93 -2.30
C ASP A 117 -6.71 -1.68 -1.38
N ASP A 118 -6.53 -0.86 -0.36
CA ASP A 118 -7.60 -0.51 0.59
C ASP A 118 -8.43 0.71 0.17
N TRP A 119 -8.02 1.39 -0.90
CA TRP A 119 -8.69 2.61 -1.34
C TRP A 119 -9.67 2.32 -2.50
N PRO A 120 -10.99 2.52 -2.28
CA PRO A 120 -12.00 2.16 -3.28
C PRO A 120 -11.78 2.82 -4.63
N LYS A 121 -11.36 4.09 -4.66
CA LYS A 121 -11.09 4.82 -5.89
C LYS A 121 -9.98 4.18 -6.72
N ASN A 122 -8.92 3.71 -6.07
CA ASN A 122 -7.82 3.03 -6.77
C ASN A 122 -8.30 1.72 -7.39
N ILE A 123 -9.11 0.96 -6.67
CA ILE A 123 -9.71 -0.30 -7.16
C ILE A 123 -10.61 -0.05 -8.36
N GLU A 124 -11.46 0.98 -8.28
CA GLU A 124 -12.35 1.33 -9.39
C GLU A 124 -11.58 1.71 -10.64
N GLN A 125 -10.58 2.58 -10.51
CA GLN A 125 -9.73 3.00 -11.63
C GLN A 125 -8.96 1.82 -12.24
N TRP A 126 -8.50 0.91 -11.40
CA TRP A 126 -7.81 -0.30 -11.85
C TRP A 126 -8.72 -1.21 -12.69
N LYS A 127 -9.95 -1.41 -12.23
CA LYS A 127 -10.96 -2.19 -12.98
C LYS A 127 -11.30 -1.54 -14.32
N GLN A 128 -11.43 -0.23 -14.34
CA GLN A 128 -11.69 0.53 -15.58
C GLN A 128 -10.55 0.38 -16.58
N ALA A 129 -9.32 0.18 -16.11
CA ALA A 129 -8.15 -0.06 -16.95
C ALA A 129 -8.03 -1.51 -17.43
N GLY A 130 -8.97 -2.39 -17.10
CA GLY A 130 -8.98 -3.78 -17.53
C GLY A 130 -8.41 -4.78 -16.54
N GLY A 131 -8.08 -4.34 -15.33
CA GLY A 131 -7.53 -5.19 -14.28
C GLY A 131 -8.58 -5.79 -13.35
N ILE A 132 -8.12 -6.61 -12.44
CA ILE A 132 -8.92 -7.22 -11.37
C ILE A 132 -8.57 -6.50 -10.08
N GLY A 133 -9.56 -5.89 -9.42
CA GLY A 133 -9.36 -5.19 -8.17
C GLY A 133 -9.83 -6.01 -6.97
N ILE A 134 -8.99 -6.11 -5.95
CA ILE A 134 -9.38 -6.65 -4.65
C ILE A 134 -9.34 -5.51 -3.64
N LEU A 135 -10.50 -5.06 -3.19
CA LEU A 135 -10.59 -4.07 -2.12
C LEU A 135 -10.22 -4.74 -0.80
N HIS A 136 -9.08 -4.36 -0.26
CA HIS A 136 -8.56 -4.96 0.97
C HIS A 136 -9.30 -4.40 2.19
N THR A 137 -10.05 -5.25 2.87
CA THR A 137 -10.73 -4.94 4.13
C THR A 137 -10.15 -5.73 5.30
N SER A 138 -9.68 -6.94 5.03
CA SER A 138 -8.98 -7.80 5.98
C SER A 138 -8.10 -8.79 5.21
N VAL A 139 -7.13 -9.36 5.89
CA VAL A 139 -6.27 -10.39 5.29
C VAL A 139 -7.10 -11.61 4.91
N GLU A 140 -8.02 -12.02 5.78
CA GLU A 140 -8.89 -13.18 5.54
C GLU A 140 -9.72 -13.02 4.27
N ASP A 141 -10.35 -11.85 4.10
CA ASP A 141 -11.17 -11.57 2.92
C ASP A 141 -10.32 -11.53 1.66
N THR A 142 -9.16 -10.88 1.72
CA THR A 142 -8.25 -10.80 0.57
C THR A 142 -7.77 -12.19 0.14
N LEU A 143 -7.41 -13.05 1.09
CA LEU A 143 -7.02 -14.43 0.79
C LEU A 143 -8.15 -15.23 0.16
N GLU A 144 -9.37 -15.05 0.65
CA GLU A 144 -10.54 -15.71 0.07
C GLU A 144 -10.76 -15.29 -1.39
N GLN A 145 -10.66 -14.00 -1.67
CA GLN A 145 -10.78 -13.49 -3.04
C GLN A 145 -9.67 -14.02 -3.94
N LEU A 146 -8.44 -14.08 -3.46
CA LEU A 146 -7.31 -14.66 -4.21
C LEU A 146 -7.55 -16.14 -4.53
N LYS A 147 -8.06 -16.91 -3.56
CA LYS A 147 -8.39 -18.33 -3.79
C LYS A 147 -9.45 -18.52 -4.86
N LYS A 148 -10.47 -17.66 -4.89
CA LYS A 148 -11.51 -17.68 -5.94
C LYS A 148 -10.93 -17.39 -7.33
N LEU A 149 -9.82 -16.67 -7.40
CA LEU A 149 -9.12 -16.36 -8.64
C LEU A 149 -8.10 -17.46 -9.04
N GLY A 150 -7.99 -18.52 -8.25
CA GLY A 150 -7.10 -19.64 -8.55
C GLY A 150 -5.77 -19.67 -7.80
N TYR A 151 -5.52 -18.72 -6.91
CA TYR A 151 -4.33 -18.69 -6.07
C TYR A 151 -4.58 -19.50 -4.79
N ILE A 152 -4.41 -20.78 -4.90
CA ILE A 152 -4.75 -21.74 -3.82
C ILE A 152 -3.51 -22.15 -3.03
#